data_e0db5ada61a4b3553e5dee1d2a129f57
#
_entry.id   e0db5ada61a4b3553e5dee1d2a129f57
#
_cell.length_a   1.000
_cell.length_b   1.000
_cell.length_c   1.000
_cell.angle_alpha   90.00
_cell.angle_beta   90.00
_cell.angle_gamma   90.00
#
_symmetry.space_group_name_H-M   'P 1'
#
loop_
_entity.id
_entity.type
_entity.pdbx_description
1 polymer ?
#
loop_
_entity_poly.entity_id
_entity_poly.type
_entity_poly.pdbx_seq_one_letter_code
_entity_poly.pdbx_strand_id
1 'polypeptide(L)'
;MVRDLTLQGEDEIKLIAVMLGQFRTFTQVKILAESGQTESQIASSLGSYLGRNPNPYQIKFALRDSRGLSLSFLKQAISYLIETDYQIKTGLYEKGFLFEKALLQIASQVN
;
A
#
# COMPACT_ATOMS: atom_id res chain seq x y z
N MET A 1 -11.71 -11.44 8.46
CA MET A 1 -10.48 -11.92 9.12
C MET A 1 -9.54 -12.49 8.11
N VAL A 2 -8.26 -12.19 8.25
CA VAL A 2 -7.24 -12.67 7.31
C VAL A 2 -7.24 -14.19 7.21
N ARG A 3 -7.45 -14.86 8.33
CA ARG A 3 -7.44 -16.31 8.39
C ARG A 3 -8.52 -16.96 7.52
N ASP A 4 -9.70 -16.37 7.47
CA ASP A 4 -10.79 -16.89 6.65
C ASP A 4 -10.56 -16.58 5.17
N LEU A 5 -9.89 -15.47 4.87
CA LEU A 5 -9.57 -15.08 3.52
C LEU A 5 -8.50 -15.96 2.89
N THR A 6 -7.57 -16.49 3.69
CA THR A 6 -6.48 -17.32 3.18
C THR A 6 -6.95 -18.67 2.63
N LEU A 7 -8.17 -19.09 2.95
CA LEU A 7 -8.70 -20.35 2.45
C LEU A 7 -9.05 -20.30 0.96
N GLN A 8 -9.23 -19.12 0.39
CA GLN A 8 -9.73 -18.96 -0.99
C GLN A 8 -8.71 -18.43 -2.00
N GLY A 9 -7.49 -18.25 -1.62
CA GLY A 9 -6.42 -17.89 -2.55
C GLY A 9 -6.60 -16.59 -3.32
N GLU A 10 -7.74 -16.38 -3.96
CA GLU A 10 -8.04 -15.15 -4.68
C GLU A 10 -8.14 -13.94 -3.77
N ASP A 11 -8.60 -14.15 -2.54
CA ASP A 11 -8.75 -13.07 -1.57
C ASP A 11 -7.40 -12.51 -1.13
N GLU A 12 -6.38 -13.34 -1.07
CA GLU A 12 -5.03 -12.91 -0.72
C GLU A 12 -4.47 -11.98 -1.80
N ILE A 13 -4.68 -12.31 -3.07
CA ILE A 13 -4.27 -11.48 -4.19
C ILE A 13 -5.00 -10.13 -4.15
N LYS A 14 -6.31 -10.16 -3.86
CA LYS A 14 -7.10 -8.94 -3.73
C LYS A 14 -6.63 -8.06 -2.58
N LEU A 15 -6.32 -8.67 -1.43
CA LEU A 15 -5.80 -7.93 -0.28
C LEU A 15 -4.46 -7.28 -0.58
N ILE A 16 -3.57 -8.00 -1.25
CA ILE A 16 -2.28 -7.46 -1.67
C ILE A 16 -2.49 -6.27 -2.60
N ALA A 17 -3.41 -6.39 -3.56
CA ALA A 17 -3.70 -5.30 -4.48
C ALA A 17 -4.22 -4.05 -3.74
N VAL A 18 -5.10 -4.23 -2.76
CA VAL A 18 -5.62 -3.14 -1.94
C VAL A 18 -4.50 -2.48 -1.13
N MET A 19 -3.65 -3.29 -0.49
CA MET A 19 -2.52 -2.78 0.29
C MET A 19 -1.53 -2.03 -0.58
N LEU A 20 -1.21 -2.56 -1.77
CA LEU A 20 -0.34 -1.88 -2.73
C LEU A 20 -0.90 -0.53 -3.12
N GLY A 21 -2.20 -0.47 -3.40
CA GLY A 21 -2.87 0.78 -3.74
C GLY A 21 -2.76 1.80 -2.62
N GLN A 22 -2.97 1.38 -1.38
CA GLN A 22 -2.86 2.25 -0.22
C GLN A 22 -1.44 2.76 -0.01
N PHE A 23 -0.44 1.88 -0.06
CA PHE A 23 0.95 2.29 0.12
C PHE A 23 1.44 3.20 -0.99
N ARG A 24 1.00 2.96 -2.22
CA ARG A 24 1.31 3.86 -3.35
C ARG A 24 0.71 5.23 -3.14
N THR A 25 -0.54 5.30 -2.68
CA THR A 25 -1.20 6.57 -2.37
C THR A 25 -0.47 7.30 -1.26
N PHE A 26 -0.11 6.61 -0.18
CA PHE A 26 0.66 7.20 0.93
C PHE A 26 1.99 7.76 0.43
N THR A 27 2.68 7.01 -0.43
CA THR A 27 3.97 7.45 -0.98
C THR A 27 3.82 8.71 -1.81
N GLN A 28 2.84 8.76 -2.69
CA GLN A 28 2.60 9.92 -3.53
C GLN A 28 2.18 11.15 -2.73
N VAL A 29 1.26 10.97 -1.78
CA VAL A 29 0.82 12.06 -0.91
C VAL A 29 1.99 12.60 -0.11
N LYS A 30 2.82 11.71 0.43
CA LYS A 30 3.99 12.12 1.21
C LYS A 30 5.00 12.90 0.38
N ILE A 31 5.29 12.44 -0.83
CA ILE A 31 6.22 13.13 -1.74
C ILE A 31 5.68 14.52 -2.08
N LEU A 32 4.41 14.62 -2.42
CA LEU A 32 3.79 15.89 -2.77
C LEU A 32 3.74 16.84 -1.58
N ALA A 33 3.43 16.34 -0.39
CA ALA A 33 3.41 17.13 0.82
C ALA A 33 4.81 17.66 1.16
N GLU A 34 5.84 16.83 1.01
CA GLU A 34 7.22 17.24 1.28
C GLU A 34 7.72 18.27 0.26
N SER A 35 7.14 18.31 -0.92
CA SER A 35 7.47 19.33 -1.91
C SER A 35 6.69 20.63 -1.71
N GLY A 36 5.92 20.75 -0.63
CA GLY A 36 5.23 21.97 -0.24
C GLY A 36 3.83 22.16 -0.81
N GLN A 37 3.25 21.13 -1.40
CA GLN A 37 1.89 21.25 -1.96
C GLN A 37 0.84 21.23 -0.87
N THR A 38 -0.21 22.02 -1.07
CA THR A 38 -1.39 22.04 -0.20
C THR A 38 -2.27 20.82 -0.48
N GLU A 39 -3.24 20.56 0.41
CA GLU A 39 -4.19 19.47 0.20
C GLU A 39 -4.91 19.57 -1.15
N SER A 40 -5.31 20.78 -1.53
CA SER A 40 -5.96 21.01 -2.82
C SER A 40 -5.07 20.68 -4.01
N GLN A 41 -3.80 21.07 -3.94
CA GLN A 41 -2.80 20.77 -4.97
C GLN A 41 -2.52 19.28 -5.05
N ILE A 42 -2.42 18.62 -3.91
CA ILE A 42 -2.22 17.16 -3.85
C ILE A 42 -3.41 16.45 -4.49
N ALA A 43 -4.63 16.86 -4.15
CA ALA A 43 -5.85 16.27 -4.72
C ALA A 43 -5.88 16.41 -6.24
N SER A 44 -5.50 17.57 -6.74
CA SER A 44 -5.43 17.84 -8.18
C SER A 44 -4.39 16.95 -8.87
N SER A 45 -3.21 16.84 -8.28
CA SER A 45 -2.12 16.01 -8.82
C SER A 45 -2.52 14.55 -8.85
N LEU A 46 -3.12 14.03 -7.78
CA LEU A 46 -3.59 12.65 -7.71
C LEU A 46 -4.76 12.41 -8.66
N GLY A 47 -5.63 13.39 -8.83
CA GLY A 47 -6.74 13.31 -9.77
C GLY A 47 -6.25 13.10 -11.19
N SER A 48 -5.22 13.83 -11.59
CA SER A 48 -4.59 13.63 -12.90
C SER A 48 -3.99 12.25 -13.05
N TYR A 49 -3.32 11.78 -12.00
CA TYR A 49 -2.67 10.46 -12.02
C TYR A 49 -3.69 9.33 -12.06
N LEU A 50 -4.74 9.42 -11.24
CA LEU A 50 -5.75 8.37 -11.13
C LEU A 50 -6.81 8.42 -12.22
N GLY A 51 -6.91 9.52 -12.96
CA GLY A 51 -7.97 9.71 -13.94
C GLY A 51 -9.32 10.02 -13.32
N ARG A 52 -9.37 10.30 -12.03
CA ARG A 52 -10.58 10.69 -11.30
C ARG A 52 -10.20 11.55 -10.12
N ASN A 53 -11.13 12.38 -9.66
CA ASN A 53 -10.88 13.20 -8.49
C ASN A 53 -10.94 12.35 -7.23
N PRO A 54 -9.87 12.33 -6.42
CA PRO A 54 -9.89 11.60 -5.17
C PRO A 54 -10.81 12.29 -4.16
N ASN A 55 -11.37 11.49 -3.25
CA ASN A 55 -12.16 12.01 -2.16
C ASN A 55 -11.28 12.86 -1.24
N PRO A 56 -11.68 14.11 -0.91
CA PRO A 56 -10.89 14.97 -0.01
C PRO A 56 -10.55 14.30 1.33
N TYR A 57 -11.44 13.49 1.86
CA TYR A 57 -11.17 12.77 3.10
C TYR A 57 -10.07 11.75 2.94
N GLN A 58 -9.96 11.10 1.78
CA GLN A 58 -8.87 10.16 1.51
C GLN A 58 -7.51 10.86 1.55
N ILE A 59 -7.42 12.06 0.98
CA ILE A 59 -6.18 12.85 1.00
C ILE A 59 -5.84 13.22 2.43
N LYS A 60 -6.81 13.68 3.19
CA LYS A 60 -6.60 14.09 4.58
C LYS A 60 -6.13 12.92 5.44
N PHE A 61 -6.77 11.77 5.32
CA PHE A 61 -6.39 10.58 6.07
C PHE A 61 -5.02 10.07 5.63
N ALA A 62 -4.74 10.09 4.32
CA ALA A 62 -3.42 9.67 3.82
C ALA A 62 -2.31 10.56 4.35
N LEU A 63 -2.52 11.88 4.40
CA LEU A 63 -1.56 12.81 4.99
C LEU A 63 -1.31 12.50 6.46
N ARG A 64 -2.37 12.27 7.20
CA ARG A 64 -2.27 11.95 8.63
C ARG A 64 -1.56 10.63 8.86
N ASP A 65 -1.98 9.59 8.13
CA ASP A 65 -1.51 8.22 8.36
C ASP A 65 -0.08 8.04 7.86
N SER A 66 0.33 8.78 6.83
CA SER A 66 1.69 8.67 6.28
C SER A 66 2.74 9.46 7.06
N ARG A 67 2.33 10.34 7.97
CA ARG A 67 3.29 11.18 8.73
C ARG A 67 4.32 10.39 9.50
N GLY A 68 3.91 9.28 10.09
CA GLY A 68 4.80 8.44 10.88
C GLY A 68 5.58 7.43 10.07
N LEU A 69 5.42 7.42 8.75
CA LEU A 69 6.03 6.44 7.87
C LEU A 69 7.11 7.11 7.01
N SER A 70 8.30 6.52 6.98
CA SER A 70 9.37 7.03 6.11
C SER A 70 9.15 6.57 4.67
N LEU A 71 9.73 7.30 3.72
CA LEU A 71 9.72 6.87 2.32
C LEU A 71 10.44 5.53 2.14
N SER A 72 11.49 5.31 2.93
CA SER A 72 12.21 4.04 2.92
C SER A 72 11.30 2.88 3.33
N PHE A 73 10.52 3.07 4.40
CA PHE A 73 9.55 2.07 4.83
C PHE A 73 8.52 1.79 3.74
N LEU A 74 7.97 2.84 3.14
CA LEU A 74 6.95 2.69 2.10
C LEU A 74 7.49 1.95 0.87
N LYS A 75 8.70 2.26 0.45
CA LYS A 75 9.35 1.56 -0.65
C LYS A 75 9.55 0.08 -0.35
N GLN A 76 10.00 -0.24 0.85
CA GLN A 76 10.22 -1.63 1.25
C GLN A 76 8.91 -2.40 1.34
N ALA A 77 7.87 -1.78 1.90
CA ALA A 77 6.55 -2.40 1.98
C ALA A 77 6.00 -2.72 0.59
N ILE A 78 6.11 -1.79 -0.33
CA ILE A 78 5.67 -2.00 -1.72
C ILE A 78 6.47 -3.14 -2.36
N SER A 79 7.79 -3.16 -2.16
CA SER A 79 8.64 -4.23 -2.71
C SER A 79 8.26 -5.60 -2.18
N TYR A 80 8.02 -5.72 -0.87
CA TYR A 80 7.60 -6.99 -0.27
C TYR A 80 6.26 -7.45 -0.83
N LEU A 81 5.33 -6.54 -1.01
CA LEU A 81 4.01 -6.89 -1.54
C LEU A 81 4.07 -7.31 -3.00
N ILE A 82 4.87 -6.63 -3.81
CA ILE A 82 5.05 -6.99 -5.22
C ILE A 82 5.69 -8.37 -5.33
N GLU A 83 6.73 -8.63 -4.55
CA GLU A 83 7.40 -9.93 -4.55
C GLU A 83 6.46 -11.04 -4.09
N THR A 84 5.68 -10.79 -3.05
CA THR A 84 4.72 -11.76 -2.52
C THR A 84 3.65 -12.07 -3.56
N ASP A 85 3.13 -11.07 -4.23
CA ASP A 85 2.15 -11.24 -5.31
C ASP A 85 2.71 -12.13 -6.42
N TYR A 86 3.95 -11.88 -6.82
CA TYR A 86 4.63 -12.68 -7.83
C TYR A 86 4.79 -14.14 -7.38
N GLN A 87 5.25 -14.36 -6.14
CA GLN A 87 5.44 -15.70 -5.61
C GLN A 87 4.14 -16.48 -5.51
N ILE A 88 3.05 -15.83 -5.11
CA ILE A 88 1.74 -16.46 -5.07
C ILE A 88 1.30 -16.87 -6.47
N LYS A 89 1.45 -15.98 -7.44
CA LYS A 89 1.05 -16.23 -8.83
C LYS A 89 1.88 -17.33 -9.49
N THR A 90 3.13 -17.49 -9.10
CA THR A 90 3.99 -18.55 -9.65
C THR A 90 3.81 -19.89 -8.94
N GLY A 91 3.10 -19.91 -7.81
CA GLY A 91 2.81 -21.14 -7.09
C GLY A 91 4.00 -21.77 -6.38
N LEU A 92 5.05 -20.99 -6.11
CA LEU A 92 6.27 -21.52 -5.46
C LEU A 92 6.03 -21.98 -4.02
N TYR A 93 5.15 -21.29 -3.31
CA TYR A 93 4.87 -21.58 -1.91
C TYR A 93 3.38 -21.48 -1.65
N GLU A 94 2.96 -21.99 -0.50
CA GLU A 94 1.58 -21.88 -0.05
C GLU A 94 1.24 -20.41 0.19
N LYS A 95 0.06 -20.00 -0.29
CA LYS A 95 -0.36 -18.59 -0.35
C LYS A 95 -0.48 -17.94 1.02
N GLY A 96 -1.09 -18.64 1.98
CA GLY A 96 -1.24 -18.11 3.33
C GLY A 96 0.09 -17.85 3.99
N PHE A 97 1.05 -18.76 3.82
CA PHE A 97 2.41 -18.59 4.34
C PHE A 97 3.07 -17.33 3.75
N LEU A 98 2.97 -17.15 2.44
CA LEU A 98 3.59 -16.01 1.77
C LEU A 98 2.97 -14.69 2.21
N PHE A 99 1.66 -14.66 2.36
CA PHE A 99 0.96 -13.46 2.80
C PHE A 99 1.33 -13.09 4.23
N GLU A 100 1.33 -14.05 5.15
CA GLU A 100 1.72 -13.82 6.53
C GLU A 100 3.17 -13.38 6.65
N LYS A 101 4.05 -13.99 5.87
CA LYS A 101 5.46 -13.60 5.81
C LYS A 101 5.62 -12.16 5.40
N ALA A 102 4.89 -11.72 4.36
CA ALA A 102 4.92 -10.35 3.88
C ALA A 102 4.46 -9.37 4.97
N LEU A 103 3.36 -9.68 5.66
CA LEU A 103 2.87 -8.85 6.74
C LEU A 103 3.89 -8.71 7.87
N LEU A 104 4.55 -9.80 8.25
CA LEU A 104 5.57 -9.78 9.28
C LEU A 104 6.78 -8.96 8.86
N GLN A 105 7.22 -9.09 7.61
CA GLN A 105 8.33 -8.30 7.09
C GLN A 105 8.02 -6.82 7.10
N ILE A 106 6.82 -6.44 6.68
CA ILE A 106 6.38 -5.05 6.69
C ILE A 106 6.32 -4.53 8.14
N ALA A 107 5.73 -5.29 9.05
CA ALA A 107 5.62 -4.90 10.44
C ALA A 107 6.97 -4.68 11.09
N SER A 108 7.98 -5.49 10.74
CA SER A 108 9.33 -5.36 11.30
C SER A 108 10.03 -4.07 10.87
N GLN A 109 9.58 -3.40 9.81
CA GLN A 109 10.18 -2.17 9.31
C GLN A 109 9.61 -0.93 9.98
N VAL A 110 8.52 -1.06 10.73
CA VAL A 110 7.86 0.10 11.37
C VAL A 110 8.73 0.69 12.49
N ASN A 111 9.50 -0.12 13.18
CA ASN A 111 10.37 0.35 14.26
C ASN A 111 11.75 0.78 13.74
#